data_72ee97e66ad1b6187021d7d1f0b6221a
#
_entry.id   72ee97e66ad1b6187021d7d1f0b6221a
#
_cell.length_a   1.000
_cell.length_b   1.000
_cell.length_c   1.000
_cell.angle_alpha   90.00
_cell.angle_beta   90.00
_cell.angle_gamma   90.00
#
_symmetry.space_group_name_H-M   'P 1'
#
loop_
_entity.id
_entity.type
_entity.pdbx_description
1 polymer ?
#
loop_
_entity_poly.entity_id
_entity_poly.type
_entity_poly.pdbx_seq_one_letter_code
_entity_poly.pdbx_strand_id
1 'polypeptide(L)'
;MVDLASKVQLLQDAARDGSLSDSTGEFYEYALQFAMENVAVIGNDPDMIKIIGIAVNGLQNTDYSESLEILWELFLKYPNSQTGAEILVAIGRLGRGNRTVIENVNNYLLEKNLSYKSGESVNYAIISACIGAMMELGDSSSYPVLFEIICAGYPEIIAFEAYGAFEFIPGNFLQFLFDIIEKNPPVEKLVALRTGINSERLNLSERAQLAEFALERSLVTYTDTDNIYLSDLRYAAALALTPLRWTRANALAIRHYYRVQTDFQHNSATKERFLESIALLGAVGNSDAALVLILQLGLINARTERTGEYDPEITLAIVQALGLIGDKAAFNQLLYVINLSYPENIIAAAKEAIDRLRW
;
A
#
# COMPACT_ATOMS: atom_id res chain seq x y z
N MET A 1 -19.70 -30.62 43.24
CA MET A 1 -19.42 -29.92 42.00
C MET A 1 -19.28 -28.42 42.35
N VAL A 2 -18.11 -27.84 42.23
CA VAL A 2 -17.90 -26.38 42.50
C VAL A 2 -18.66 -25.63 41.41
N ASP A 3 -19.53 -24.69 41.78
CA ASP A 3 -20.28 -23.91 40.80
C ASP A 3 -19.38 -22.97 39.98
N LEU A 4 -19.86 -22.45 38.85
CA LEU A 4 -19.08 -21.56 37.97
C LEU A 4 -18.71 -20.26 38.68
N ALA A 5 -19.60 -19.72 39.53
CA ALA A 5 -19.35 -18.48 40.26
C ALA A 5 -18.16 -18.62 41.23
N SER A 6 -18.05 -19.76 41.92
CA SER A 6 -16.90 -20.06 42.78
C SER A 6 -15.59 -20.19 42.01
N LYS A 7 -15.63 -20.73 40.73
CA LYS A 7 -14.45 -20.81 39.86
C LYS A 7 -14.04 -19.42 39.38
N VAL A 8 -15.00 -18.56 39.04
CA VAL A 8 -14.72 -17.15 38.70
C VAL A 8 -14.01 -16.44 39.84
N GLN A 9 -14.54 -16.61 41.09
CA GLN A 9 -13.95 -15.98 42.29
C GLN A 9 -12.50 -16.47 42.49
N LEU A 10 -12.25 -17.76 42.36
CA LEU A 10 -10.91 -18.35 42.52
C LEU A 10 -9.91 -17.75 41.51
N LEU A 11 -10.30 -17.62 40.24
CA LEU A 11 -9.49 -17.02 39.19
C LEU A 11 -9.23 -15.53 39.44
N GLN A 12 -10.24 -14.80 39.93
CA GLN A 12 -10.10 -13.39 40.27
C GLN A 12 -9.13 -13.19 41.45
N ASP A 13 -9.19 -14.07 42.45
CA ASP A 13 -8.31 -14.02 43.61
C ASP A 13 -6.86 -14.33 43.20
N ALA A 14 -6.64 -15.33 42.35
CA ALA A 14 -5.34 -15.63 41.76
C ALA A 14 -4.78 -14.47 40.95
N ALA A 15 -5.62 -13.79 40.15
CA ALA A 15 -5.22 -12.63 39.37
C ALA A 15 -4.83 -11.42 40.23
N ARG A 16 -5.40 -11.27 41.41
CA ARG A 16 -5.07 -10.19 42.39
C ARG A 16 -3.80 -10.47 43.17
N ASP A 17 -3.49 -11.73 43.43
CA ASP A 17 -2.34 -12.13 44.25
C ASP A 17 -0.98 -11.83 43.61
N GLY A 18 -0.98 -11.61 42.28
CA GLY A 18 0.16 -11.04 41.52
C GLY A 18 1.45 -11.85 41.56
N SER A 19 1.44 -13.09 42.05
CA SER A 19 2.59 -13.98 42.01
C SER A 19 2.77 -14.51 40.58
N LEU A 20 3.64 -13.84 39.84
CA LEU A 20 4.02 -14.27 38.47
C LEU A 20 4.98 -15.43 38.58
N SER A 21 4.49 -16.66 38.38
CA SER A 21 5.31 -17.87 38.29
C SER A 21 4.76 -18.79 37.18
N ASP A 22 5.59 -19.70 36.67
CA ASP A 22 5.19 -20.68 35.66
C ASP A 22 3.95 -21.49 36.12
N SER A 23 3.87 -21.83 37.41
CA SER A 23 2.71 -22.49 38.00
C SER A 23 1.42 -21.68 37.94
N THR A 24 1.51 -20.35 37.80
CA THR A 24 0.34 -19.47 37.60
C THR A 24 -0.14 -19.54 36.15
N GLY A 25 0.75 -19.70 35.18
CA GLY A 25 0.42 -19.93 33.77
C GLY A 25 -0.32 -21.25 33.57
N GLU A 26 0.21 -22.35 34.14
CA GLU A 26 -0.46 -23.67 34.15
C GLU A 26 -1.86 -23.63 34.75
N PHE A 27 -2.05 -22.84 35.80
CA PHE A 27 -3.37 -22.69 36.42
C PHE A 27 -4.39 -22.02 35.47
N TYR A 28 -4.00 -20.99 34.73
CA TYR A 28 -4.86 -20.37 33.72
C TYR A 28 -5.10 -21.28 32.52
N GLU A 29 -4.10 -22.03 32.08
CA GLU A 29 -4.28 -23.04 31.04
C GLU A 29 -5.28 -24.11 31.44
N TYR A 30 -5.20 -24.62 32.68
CA TYR A 30 -6.17 -25.57 33.21
C TYR A 30 -7.61 -25.01 33.22
N ALA A 31 -7.77 -23.71 33.47
CA ALA A 31 -9.07 -23.06 33.37
C ALA A 31 -9.59 -23.02 31.91
N LEU A 32 -8.72 -22.86 30.92
CA LEU A 32 -9.10 -22.95 29.51
C LEU A 32 -9.41 -24.39 29.07
N GLN A 33 -8.68 -25.39 29.60
CA GLN A 33 -9.01 -26.82 29.37
C GLN A 33 -10.39 -27.14 29.88
N PHE A 34 -10.71 -26.68 31.11
CA PHE A 34 -12.08 -26.82 31.65
C PHE A 34 -13.11 -26.15 30.76
N ALA A 35 -12.85 -24.95 30.24
CA ALA A 35 -13.75 -24.26 29.32
C ALA A 35 -13.94 -25.06 28.02
N MET A 36 -12.86 -25.59 27.46
CA MET A 36 -12.86 -26.38 26.23
C MET A 36 -13.67 -27.66 26.35
N GLU A 37 -13.53 -28.39 27.48
CA GLU A 37 -14.29 -29.62 27.75
C GLU A 37 -15.79 -29.37 27.90
N ASN A 38 -16.18 -28.17 28.36
CA ASN A 38 -17.56 -27.83 28.68
C ASN A 38 -18.23 -26.88 27.68
N VAL A 39 -17.51 -26.42 26.64
CA VAL A 39 -18.00 -25.43 25.68
C VAL A 39 -19.30 -25.82 25.01
N ALA A 40 -19.50 -27.10 24.72
CA ALA A 40 -20.70 -27.60 24.04
C ALA A 40 -21.97 -27.47 24.89
N VAL A 41 -21.85 -27.44 26.24
CA VAL A 41 -22.98 -27.45 27.15
C VAL A 41 -23.23 -26.08 27.78
N ILE A 42 -22.16 -25.40 28.19
CA ILE A 42 -22.23 -24.15 28.95
C ILE A 42 -21.34 -23.03 28.34
N GLY A 43 -20.91 -23.18 27.10
CA GLY A 43 -20.00 -22.22 26.46
C GLY A 43 -20.53 -20.78 26.38
N ASN A 44 -21.86 -20.62 26.32
CA ASN A 44 -22.52 -19.31 26.31
C ASN A 44 -22.93 -18.80 27.71
N ASP A 45 -22.61 -19.55 28.78
CA ASP A 45 -22.88 -19.09 30.13
C ASP A 45 -22.01 -17.86 30.45
N PRO A 46 -22.58 -16.78 30.99
CA PRO A 46 -21.81 -15.55 31.31
C PRO A 46 -20.62 -15.79 32.25
N ASP A 47 -20.72 -16.73 33.19
CA ASP A 47 -19.62 -17.04 34.08
C ASP A 47 -18.54 -17.88 33.39
N MET A 48 -18.89 -18.73 32.41
CA MET A 48 -17.90 -19.40 31.56
C MET A 48 -17.13 -18.40 30.72
N ILE A 49 -17.80 -17.44 30.10
CA ILE A 49 -17.14 -16.36 29.34
C ILE A 49 -16.20 -15.55 30.24
N LYS A 50 -16.59 -15.25 31.50
CA LYS A 50 -15.70 -14.60 32.47
C LYS A 50 -14.47 -15.46 32.81
N ILE A 51 -14.65 -16.77 33.00
CA ILE A 51 -13.55 -17.72 33.24
C ILE A 51 -12.54 -17.64 32.10
N ILE A 52 -13.03 -17.72 30.84
CA ILE A 52 -12.17 -17.61 29.65
C ILE A 52 -11.43 -16.25 29.62
N GLY A 53 -12.14 -15.14 29.80
CA GLY A 53 -11.55 -13.81 29.77
C GLY A 53 -10.47 -13.60 30.86
N ILE A 54 -10.72 -14.08 32.10
CA ILE A 54 -9.72 -13.97 33.18
C ILE A 54 -8.51 -14.87 32.88
N ALA A 55 -8.73 -16.09 32.40
CA ALA A 55 -7.65 -17.02 32.07
C ALA A 55 -6.80 -16.51 30.90
N VAL A 56 -7.42 -16.02 29.82
CA VAL A 56 -6.73 -15.42 28.67
C VAL A 56 -5.86 -14.21 29.10
N ASN A 57 -6.40 -13.32 29.91
CA ASN A 57 -5.63 -12.19 30.46
C ASN A 57 -4.51 -12.66 31.38
N GLY A 58 -4.75 -13.67 32.19
CA GLY A 58 -3.75 -14.27 33.07
C GLY A 58 -2.56 -14.84 32.31
N LEU A 59 -2.82 -15.57 31.23
CA LEU A 59 -1.79 -16.13 30.35
C LEU A 59 -0.95 -15.03 29.69
N GLN A 60 -1.57 -13.93 29.24
CA GLN A 60 -0.84 -12.81 28.69
C GLN A 60 0.06 -12.12 29.73
N ASN A 61 -0.41 -12.01 30.98
CA ASN A 61 0.35 -11.37 32.06
C ASN A 61 1.51 -12.24 32.56
N THR A 62 1.41 -13.57 32.44
CA THR A 62 2.47 -14.52 32.79
C THR A 62 3.39 -14.86 31.62
N ASP A 63 3.11 -14.34 30.42
CA ASP A 63 3.83 -14.64 29.19
C ASP A 63 3.91 -16.16 28.89
N TYR A 64 2.85 -16.90 29.21
CA TYR A 64 2.79 -18.36 29.14
C TYR A 64 2.40 -18.83 27.74
N SER A 65 3.39 -19.04 26.90
CA SER A 65 3.23 -19.40 25.47
C SER A 65 2.86 -20.87 25.22
N GLU A 66 2.99 -21.76 26.19
CA GLU A 66 2.66 -23.18 26.07
C GLU A 66 1.16 -23.41 25.81
N SER A 67 0.32 -22.44 26.21
CA SER A 67 -1.14 -22.45 26.01
C SER A 67 -1.61 -22.12 24.59
N LEU A 68 -0.73 -21.87 23.63
CA LEU A 68 -1.10 -21.40 22.28
C LEU A 68 -2.00 -22.38 21.53
N GLU A 69 -1.81 -23.69 21.70
CA GLU A 69 -2.64 -24.69 21.05
C GLU A 69 -4.09 -24.63 21.55
N ILE A 70 -4.28 -24.62 22.86
CA ILE A 70 -5.61 -24.53 23.46
C ILE A 70 -6.29 -23.19 23.19
N LEU A 71 -5.53 -22.09 23.15
CA LEU A 71 -6.05 -20.77 22.76
C LEU A 71 -6.58 -20.80 21.33
N TRP A 72 -5.86 -21.43 20.40
CA TRP A 72 -6.30 -21.55 19.01
C TRP A 72 -7.57 -22.42 18.89
N GLU A 73 -7.59 -23.59 19.53
CA GLU A 73 -8.77 -24.46 19.55
C GLU A 73 -10.00 -23.77 20.15
N LEU A 74 -9.80 -23.02 21.23
CA LEU A 74 -10.87 -22.25 21.89
C LEU A 74 -11.36 -21.10 21.01
N PHE A 75 -10.46 -20.39 20.31
CA PHE A 75 -10.84 -19.39 19.32
C PHE A 75 -11.79 -19.96 18.28
N LEU A 76 -11.54 -21.15 17.76
CA LEU A 76 -12.39 -21.82 16.79
C LEU A 76 -13.80 -22.18 17.32
N LYS A 77 -14.00 -22.16 18.65
CA LYS A 77 -15.33 -22.30 19.26
C LYS A 77 -16.08 -20.95 19.38
N TYR A 78 -15.36 -19.84 19.36
CA TYR A 78 -15.90 -18.48 19.51
C TYR A 78 -15.57 -17.54 18.32
N PRO A 79 -15.60 -18.02 17.06
CA PRO A 79 -14.96 -17.35 15.91
C PRO A 79 -15.60 -16.00 15.52
N ASN A 80 -16.80 -15.70 16.05
CA ASN A 80 -17.52 -14.46 15.70
C ASN A 80 -18.00 -13.69 16.94
N SER A 81 -17.30 -13.86 18.07
CA SER A 81 -17.67 -13.25 19.36
C SER A 81 -16.57 -12.29 19.84
N GLN A 82 -16.93 -11.45 20.82
CA GLN A 82 -15.97 -10.61 21.53
C GLN A 82 -14.89 -11.47 22.22
N THR A 83 -15.28 -12.60 22.82
CA THR A 83 -14.36 -13.58 23.42
C THR A 83 -13.33 -14.08 22.40
N GLY A 84 -13.76 -14.39 21.18
CA GLY A 84 -12.85 -14.78 20.09
C GLY A 84 -11.84 -13.69 19.74
N ALA A 85 -12.27 -12.44 19.71
CA ALA A 85 -11.36 -11.30 19.47
C ALA A 85 -10.30 -11.16 20.59
N GLU A 86 -10.70 -11.32 21.85
CA GLU A 86 -9.80 -11.28 23.01
C GLU A 86 -8.78 -12.44 22.97
N ILE A 87 -9.22 -13.63 22.59
CA ILE A 87 -8.33 -14.80 22.40
C ILE A 87 -7.32 -14.54 21.29
N LEU A 88 -7.72 -13.94 20.15
CA LEU A 88 -6.80 -13.58 19.05
C LEU A 88 -5.74 -12.59 19.49
N VAL A 89 -6.10 -11.61 20.32
CA VAL A 89 -5.13 -10.68 20.90
C VAL A 89 -4.08 -11.41 21.74
N ALA A 90 -4.52 -12.38 22.57
CA ALA A 90 -3.61 -13.20 23.35
C ALA A 90 -2.71 -14.07 22.47
N ILE A 91 -3.27 -14.70 21.45
CA ILE A 91 -2.52 -15.48 20.46
C ILE A 91 -1.43 -14.62 19.79
N GLY A 92 -1.77 -13.41 19.38
CA GLY A 92 -0.80 -12.48 18.79
C GLY A 92 0.38 -12.19 19.72
N ARG A 93 0.07 -11.84 20.97
CA ARG A 93 1.07 -11.47 21.97
C ARG A 93 1.98 -12.64 22.37
N LEU A 94 1.40 -13.82 22.64
CA LEU A 94 2.13 -15.00 23.10
C LEU A 94 2.80 -15.78 21.97
N GLY A 95 2.29 -15.66 20.74
CA GLY A 95 2.67 -16.50 19.61
C GLY A 95 3.88 -16.01 18.80
N ARG A 96 4.59 -14.97 19.24
CA ARG A 96 5.72 -14.40 18.50
C ARG A 96 6.77 -15.44 18.17
N GLY A 97 7.09 -15.60 16.89
CA GLY A 97 8.04 -16.61 16.41
C GLY A 97 7.49 -18.05 16.33
N ASN A 98 6.24 -18.28 16.74
CA ASN A 98 5.59 -19.58 16.57
C ASN A 98 5.00 -19.71 15.17
N ARG A 99 5.66 -20.47 14.32
CA ARG A 99 5.30 -20.65 12.92
C ARG A 99 3.89 -21.21 12.73
N THR A 100 3.48 -22.19 13.53
CA THR A 100 2.16 -22.80 13.43
C THR A 100 1.06 -21.79 13.70
N VAL A 101 1.22 -20.96 14.72
CA VAL A 101 0.27 -19.90 15.07
C VAL A 101 0.17 -18.85 13.97
N ILE A 102 1.31 -18.43 13.42
CA ILE A 102 1.37 -17.47 12.30
C ILE A 102 0.63 -18.02 11.09
N GLU A 103 0.90 -19.28 10.70
CA GLU A 103 0.22 -19.95 9.59
C GLU A 103 -1.29 -20.08 9.85
N ASN A 104 -1.70 -20.39 11.06
CA ASN A 104 -3.11 -20.51 11.45
C ASN A 104 -3.86 -19.18 11.31
N VAL A 105 -3.31 -18.09 11.85
CA VAL A 105 -3.92 -16.76 11.76
C VAL A 105 -3.97 -16.27 10.31
N ASN A 106 -2.90 -16.48 9.54
CA ASN A 106 -2.85 -16.13 8.12
C ASN A 106 -3.92 -16.89 7.32
N ASN A 107 -4.03 -18.21 7.50
CA ASN A 107 -5.00 -19.04 6.79
C ASN A 107 -6.45 -18.67 7.16
N TYR A 108 -6.70 -18.42 8.44
CA TYR A 108 -8.03 -18.00 8.90
C TYR A 108 -8.46 -16.67 8.25
N LEU A 109 -7.57 -15.68 8.24
CA LEU A 109 -7.88 -14.39 7.63
C LEU A 109 -8.00 -14.51 6.10
N LEU A 110 -7.18 -15.35 5.46
CA LEU A 110 -7.31 -15.63 4.02
C LEU A 110 -8.68 -16.20 3.67
N GLU A 111 -9.19 -17.17 4.44
CA GLU A 111 -10.56 -17.69 4.27
C GLU A 111 -11.61 -16.60 4.41
N LYS A 112 -11.48 -15.72 5.42
CA LYS A 112 -12.41 -14.58 5.60
C LYS A 112 -12.35 -13.58 4.44
N ASN A 113 -11.16 -13.30 3.90
CA ASN A 113 -11.02 -12.46 2.71
C ASN A 113 -11.72 -13.08 1.49
N LEU A 114 -11.62 -14.40 1.29
CA LEU A 114 -12.32 -15.10 0.22
C LEU A 114 -13.84 -15.06 0.40
N SER A 115 -14.34 -15.29 1.62
CA SER A 115 -15.76 -15.15 1.97
C SER A 115 -16.25 -13.73 1.69
N TYR A 116 -15.51 -12.71 2.11
CA TYR A 116 -15.86 -11.31 1.87
C TYR A 116 -15.92 -10.96 0.37
N LYS A 117 -14.94 -11.40 -0.41
CA LYS A 117 -14.92 -11.24 -1.88
C LYS A 117 -16.10 -11.94 -2.57
N SER A 118 -16.60 -13.05 -2.01
CA SER A 118 -17.79 -13.77 -2.51
C SER A 118 -19.12 -13.11 -2.11
N GLY A 119 -19.09 -12.02 -1.32
CA GLY A 119 -20.26 -11.29 -0.86
C GLY A 119 -20.86 -11.81 0.45
N GLU A 120 -20.17 -12.69 1.16
CA GLU A 120 -20.57 -13.13 2.48
C GLU A 120 -20.28 -12.05 3.53
N SER A 121 -21.13 -11.98 4.55
CA SER A 121 -20.88 -11.07 5.68
C SER A 121 -19.79 -11.62 6.59
N VAL A 122 -18.82 -10.78 6.95
CA VAL A 122 -17.76 -11.10 7.92
C VAL A 122 -17.88 -10.21 9.16
N ASN A 123 -17.38 -10.70 10.28
CA ASN A 123 -17.32 -9.92 11.51
C ASN A 123 -16.07 -9.03 11.50
N TYR A 124 -16.23 -7.72 11.30
CA TYR A 124 -15.11 -6.77 11.23
C TYR A 124 -14.28 -6.70 12.52
N ALA A 125 -14.89 -6.92 13.69
CA ALA A 125 -14.14 -6.97 14.94
C ALA A 125 -13.14 -8.14 14.98
N ILE A 126 -13.49 -9.27 14.38
CA ILE A 126 -12.58 -10.42 14.26
C ILE A 126 -11.50 -10.13 13.20
N ILE A 127 -11.86 -9.47 12.08
CA ILE A 127 -10.85 -9.06 11.08
C ILE A 127 -9.83 -8.11 11.72
N SER A 128 -10.27 -7.07 12.45
CA SER A 128 -9.39 -6.17 13.20
C SER A 128 -8.52 -6.92 14.22
N ALA A 129 -9.09 -7.88 14.95
CA ALA A 129 -8.33 -8.68 15.91
C ALA A 129 -7.27 -9.55 15.22
N CYS A 130 -7.57 -10.11 14.03
CA CYS A 130 -6.58 -10.83 13.23
C CYS A 130 -5.45 -9.92 12.78
N ILE A 131 -5.76 -8.71 12.28
CA ILE A 131 -4.74 -7.71 11.89
C ILE A 131 -3.85 -7.36 13.08
N GLY A 132 -4.45 -7.08 14.25
CA GLY A 132 -3.73 -6.82 15.49
C GLY A 132 -2.84 -7.99 15.91
N ALA A 133 -3.34 -9.22 15.85
CA ALA A 133 -2.54 -10.42 16.13
C ALA A 133 -1.35 -10.57 15.16
N MET A 134 -1.54 -10.30 13.86
CA MET A 134 -0.45 -10.33 12.88
C MET A 134 0.64 -9.27 13.17
N MET A 135 0.24 -8.08 13.62
CA MET A 135 1.19 -7.04 14.03
C MET A 135 2.04 -7.49 15.21
N GLU A 136 1.44 -8.11 16.22
CA GLU A 136 2.15 -8.63 17.40
C GLU A 136 3.04 -9.84 17.06
N LEU A 137 2.56 -10.75 16.22
CA LEU A 137 3.33 -11.90 15.70
C LEU A 137 4.57 -11.44 14.91
N GLY A 138 4.44 -10.33 14.17
CA GLY A 138 5.56 -9.64 13.53
C GLY A 138 6.24 -10.44 12.43
N ASP A 139 5.50 -11.23 11.64
CA ASP A 139 6.07 -12.05 10.56
C ASP A 139 5.62 -11.57 9.18
N SER A 140 6.60 -11.39 8.28
CA SER A 140 6.35 -10.90 6.91
C SER A 140 5.55 -11.84 6.02
N SER A 141 5.35 -13.10 6.40
CA SER A 141 4.44 -14.02 5.71
C SER A 141 2.98 -13.57 5.77
N SER A 142 2.65 -12.63 6.65
CA SER A 142 1.33 -12.00 6.75
C SER A 142 1.09 -10.90 5.70
N TYR A 143 2.12 -10.40 5.01
CA TYR A 143 1.97 -9.33 4.00
C TYR A 143 0.96 -9.65 2.90
N PRO A 144 0.96 -10.85 2.27
CA PRO A 144 -0.01 -11.16 1.22
C PRO A 144 -1.46 -11.09 1.69
N VAL A 145 -1.74 -11.60 2.90
CA VAL A 145 -3.10 -11.66 3.46
C VAL A 145 -3.60 -10.26 3.85
N LEU A 146 -2.72 -9.41 4.39
CA LEU A 146 -3.01 -8.00 4.68
C LEU A 146 -3.23 -7.20 3.40
N PHE A 147 -2.45 -7.46 2.35
CA PHE A 147 -2.63 -6.80 1.05
C PHE A 147 -3.96 -7.17 0.39
N GLU A 148 -4.40 -8.41 0.56
CA GLU A 148 -5.72 -8.87 0.13
C GLU A 148 -6.87 -8.05 0.75
N ILE A 149 -6.77 -7.64 2.02
CA ILE A 149 -7.77 -6.75 2.67
C ILE A 149 -7.91 -5.45 1.90
N ILE A 150 -6.77 -4.82 1.54
CA ILE A 150 -6.75 -3.55 0.81
C ILE A 150 -7.37 -3.71 -0.58
N CYS A 151 -7.08 -4.82 -1.26
CA CYS A 151 -7.60 -5.10 -2.60
C CYS A 151 -9.06 -5.55 -2.60
N ALA A 152 -9.56 -6.16 -1.51
CA ALA A 152 -10.91 -6.70 -1.43
C ALA A 152 -12.01 -5.65 -1.24
N GLY A 153 -11.66 -4.38 -0.96
CA GLY A 153 -12.61 -3.30 -0.78
C GLY A 153 -13.34 -3.33 0.58
N TYR A 154 -12.65 -3.78 1.62
CA TYR A 154 -13.14 -3.65 3.01
C TYR A 154 -13.44 -2.19 3.37
N PRO A 155 -14.28 -1.94 4.41
CA PRO A 155 -14.49 -0.59 4.92
C PRO A 155 -13.17 0.12 5.22
N GLU A 156 -13.14 1.44 5.02
CA GLU A 156 -11.92 2.25 5.12
C GLU A 156 -11.16 2.05 6.42
N ILE A 157 -11.86 1.85 7.55
CA ILE A 157 -11.24 1.61 8.85
C ILE A 157 -10.42 0.31 8.87
N ILE A 158 -10.94 -0.76 8.27
CA ILE A 158 -10.24 -2.06 8.19
C ILE A 158 -9.05 -1.98 7.24
N ALA A 159 -9.23 -1.31 6.09
CA ALA A 159 -8.13 -1.07 5.16
C ALA A 159 -7.02 -0.23 5.81
N PHE A 160 -7.38 0.78 6.61
CA PHE A 160 -6.42 1.61 7.35
C PHE A 160 -5.64 0.81 8.41
N GLU A 161 -6.29 -0.09 9.13
CA GLU A 161 -5.61 -1.00 10.06
C GLU A 161 -4.61 -1.91 9.32
N ALA A 162 -4.99 -2.45 8.15
CA ALA A 162 -4.10 -3.26 7.33
C ALA A 162 -2.89 -2.46 6.80
N TYR A 163 -3.09 -1.19 6.39
CA TYR A 163 -1.98 -0.28 6.05
C TYR A 163 -1.07 -0.06 7.25
N GLY A 164 -1.64 0.19 8.44
CA GLY A 164 -0.88 0.34 9.67
C GLY A 164 -0.03 -0.89 9.99
N ALA A 165 -0.57 -2.10 9.75
CA ALA A 165 0.17 -3.34 10.00
C ALA A 165 1.46 -3.43 9.17
N PHE A 166 1.50 -2.93 7.93
CA PHE A 166 2.72 -2.90 7.13
C PHE A 166 3.83 -2.03 7.75
N GLU A 167 3.48 -1.00 8.51
CA GLU A 167 4.48 -0.12 9.14
C GLU A 167 5.20 -0.82 10.30
N PHE A 168 4.54 -1.79 10.96
CA PHE A 168 5.05 -2.46 12.17
C PHE A 168 5.66 -3.84 11.90
N ILE A 169 5.12 -4.62 10.95
CA ILE A 169 5.60 -5.97 10.68
C ILE A 169 6.98 -5.90 10.02
N PRO A 170 8.04 -6.51 10.61
CA PRO A 170 9.37 -6.50 10.03
C PRO A 170 9.43 -7.31 8.73
N GLY A 171 10.43 -7.02 7.88
CA GLY A 171 10.65 -7.76 6.63
C GLY A 171 11.01 -6.84 5.47
N ASN A 172 11.26 -7.43 4.30
CA ASN A 172 11.58 -6.68 3.09
C ASN A 172 10.31 -6.22 2.36
N PHE A 173 9.70 -5.15 2.88
CA PHE A 173 8.45 -4.61 2.35
C PHE A 173 8.58 -4.12 0.90
N LEU A 174 9.70 -3.49 0.54
CA LEU A 174 9.95 -3.04 -0.82
C LEU A 174 9.97 -4.22 -1.81
N GLN A 175 10.62 -5.32 -1.46
CA GLN A 175 10.67 -6.51 -2.30
C GLN A 175 9.27 -7.13 -2.48
N PHE A 176 8.47 -7.16 -1.41
CA PHE A 176 7.09 -7.62 -1.48
C PHE A 176 6.26 -6.80 -2.49
N LEU A 177 6.40 -5.46 -2.47
CA LEU A 177 5.71 -4.58 -3.43
C LEU A 177 6.21 -4.78 -4.86
N PHE A 178 7.53 -4.98 -5.06
CA PHE A 178 8.08 -5.33 -6.37
C PHE A 178 7.49 -6.64 -6.90
N ASP A 179 7.36 -7.65 -6.05
CA ASP A 179 6.79 -8.95 -6.44
C ASP A 179 5.33 -8.82 -6.89
N ILE A 180 4.54 -7.97 -6.23
CA ILE A 180 3.17 -7.68 -6.67
C ILE A 180 3.17 -6.94 -8.00
N ILE A 181 3.97 -5.88 -8.15
CA ILE A 181 4.04 -5.12 -9.41
C ILE A 181 4.53 -6.01 -10.56
N GLU A 182 5.37 -6.99 -10.30
CA GLU A 182 5.80 -7.97 -11.32
C GLU A 182 4.68 -8.92 -11.72
N LYS A 183 4.03 -9.58 -10.76
CA LYS A 183 3.26 -10.81 -10.97
C LYS A 183 1.74 -10.61 -11.01
N ASN A 184 1.22 -9.62 -10.30
CA ASN A 184 -0.22 -9.49 -10.07
C ASN A 184 -0.95 -8.72 -11.19
N PRO A 185 -2.30 -8.74 -11.24
CA PRO A 185 -3.09 -7.97 -12.18
C PRO A 185 -2.86 -6.46 -12.09
N PRO A 186 -3.07 -5.68 -13.17
CA PRO A 186 -2.81 -4.25 -13.21
C PRO A 186 -3.45 -3.42 -12.09
N VAL A 187 -4.65 -3.78 -11.65
CA VAL A 187 -5.35 -3.11 -10.53
C VAL A 187 -4.54 -3.22 -9.24
N GLU A 188 -4.06 -4.43 -8.92
CA GLU A 188 -3.28 -4.70 -7.72
C GLU A 188 -1.89 -4.05 -7.78
N LYS A 189 -1.28 -3.96 -8.97
CA LYS A 189 -0.04 -3.22 -9.18
C LYS A 189 -0.19 -1.74 -8.81
N LEU A 190 -1.31 -1.13 -9.18
CA LEU A 190 -1.61 0.25 -8.82
C LEU A 190 -1.80 0.42 -7.30
N VAL A 191 -2.48 -0.52 -6.66
CA VAL A 191 -2.63 -0.54 -5.20
C VAL A 191 -1.26 -0.67 -4.53
N ALA A 192 -0.40 -1.60 -4.99
CA ALA A 192 0.95 -1.79 -4.44
C ALA A 192 1.82 -0.53 -4.57
N LEU A 193 1.79 0.14 -5.73
CA LEU A 193 2.49 1.40 -5.91
C LEU A 193 2.02 2.45 -4.90
N ARG A 194 0.69 2.65 -4.78
CA ARG A 194 0.12 3.63 -3.85
C ARG A 194 0.46 3.30 -2.40
N THR A 195 0.40 2.03 -2.02
CA THR A 195 0.80 1.56 -0.69
C THR A 195 2.24 1.94 -0.39
N GLY A 196 3.16 1.67 -1.30
CA GLY A 196 4.58 1.97 -1.10
C GLY A 196 4.91 3.47 -1.10
N ILE A 197 4.29 4.26 -1.98
CA ILE A 197 4.51 5.72 -2.03
C ILE A 197 4.03 6.41 -0.75
N ASN A 198 2.96 5.92 -0.14
CA ASN A 198 2.38 6.50 1.07
C ASN A 198 2.98 5.91 2.37
N SER A 199 3.70 4.81 2.31
CA SER A 199 4.31 4.17 3.49
C SER A 199 5.47 4.98 4.05
N GLU A 200 5.52 5.14 5.37
CA GLU A 200 6.63 5.79 6.06
C GLU A 200 7.90 4.91 6.13
N ARG A 201 7.75 3.61 5.90
CA ARG A 201 8.87 2.65 5.89
C ARG A 201 9.82 2.86 4.72
N LEU A 202 9.31 3.31 3.58
CA LEU A 202 10.14 3.51 2.40
C LEU A 202 10.73 4.91 2.40
N ASN A 203 12.05 5.01 2.31
CA ASN A 203 12.73 6.29 2.09
C ASN A 203 12.50 6.80 0.65
N LEU A 204 12.89 8.05 0.39
CA LEU A 204 12.66 8.68 -0.91
C LEU A 204 13.28 7.92 -2.10
N SER A 205 14.44 7.29 -1.90
CA SER A 205 15.11 6.50 -2.94
C SER A 205 14.35 5.19 -3.23
N GLU A 206 13.84 4.53 -2.20
CA GLU A 206 13.05 3.31 -2.32
C GLU A 206 11.69 3.58 -3.00
N ARG A 207 11.03 4.69 -2.64
CA ARG A 207 9.81 5.14 -3.32
C ARG A 207 10.07 5.46 -4.81
N ALA A 208 11.20 6.09 -5.12
CA ALA A 208 11.59 6.37 -6.50
C ALA A 208 11.87 5.08 -7.29
N GLN A 209 12.56 4.09 -6.69
CA GLN A 209 12.81 2.80 -7.30
C GLN A 209 11.49 2.04 -7.56
N LEU A 210 10.55 2.07 -6.61
CA LEU A 210 9.24 1.44 -6.76
C LEU A 210 8.45 2.10 -7.90
N ALA A 211 8.44 3.43 -7.97
CA ALA A 211 7.74 4.17 -9.02
C ALA A 211 8.40 3.95 -10.39
N GLU A 212 9.75 3.92 -10.48
CA GLU A 212 10.47 3.59 -11.71
C GLU A 212 10.10 2.19 -12.21
N PHE A 213 10.09 1.19 -11.31
CA PHE A 213 9.73 -0.17 -11.64
C PHE A 213 8.26 -0.29 -12.10
N ALA A 214 7.35 0.40 -11.42
CA ALA A 214 5.94 0.45 -11.81
C ALA A 214 5.76 1.10 -13.19
N LEU A 215 6.49 2.18 -13.48
CA LEU A 215 6.49 2.83 -14.79
C LEU A 215 6.99 1.87 -15.87
N GLU A 216 8.09 1.17 -15.62
CA GLU A 216 8.64 0.17 -16.55
C GLU A 216 7.62 -0.92 -16.87
N ARG A 217 7.02 -1.53 -15.84
CA ARG A 217 6.05 -2.63 -15.99
C ARG A 217 4.75 -2.20 -16.67
N SER A 218 4.37 -0.94 -16.51
CA SER A 218 3.18 -0.36 -17.16
C SER A 218 3.38 0.00 -18.63
N LEU A 219 4.61 0.08 -19.11
CA LEU A 219 4.96 0.36 -20.51
C LEU A 219 5.04 -0.91 -21.38
N VAL A 220 4.79 -2.08 -20.81
CA VAL A 220 4.68 -3.33 -21.56
C VAL A 220 3.35 -3.35 -22.34
N THR A 221 3.34 -4.03 -23.50
CA THR A 221 2.12 -4.14 -24.32
C THR A 221 1.21 -5.21 -23.72
N TYR A 222 0.00 -4.79 -23.33
CA TYR A 222 -1.07 -5.68 -22.85
C TYR A 222 -2.27 -5.65 -23.80
N THR A 223 -3.23 -6.55 -23.55
CA THR A 223 -4.51 -6.57 -24.28
C THR A 223 -5.36 -5.34 -23.95
N ASP A 224 -6.31 -4.99 -24.81
CA ASP A 224 -7.13 -3.78 -24.68
C ASP A 224 -7.90 -3.67 -23.35
N THR A 225 -8.28 -4.81 -22.75
CA THR A 225 -8.97 -4.84 -21.45
C THR A 225 -8.14 -4.36 -20.28
N ASP A 226 -6.82 -4.55 -20.33
CA ASP A 226 -5.90 -4.14 -19.24
C ASP A 226 -5.38 -2.71 -19.42
N ASN A 227 -5.64 -2.09 -20.56
CA ASN A 227 -4.99 -0.83 -20.94
C ASN A 227 -5.33 0.33 -20.01
N ILE A 228 -6.57 0.42 -19.52
CA ILE A 228 -6.99 1.52 -18.63
C ILE A 228 -6.24 1.49 -17.30
N TYR A 229 -6.11 0.33 -16.66
CA TYR A 229 -5.42 0.20 -15.37
C TYR A 229 -3.90 0.38 -15.50
N LEU A 230 -3.32 -0.04 -16.62
CA LEU A 230 -1.91 0.23 -16.91
C LEU A 230 -1.66 1.71 -17.19
N SER A 231 -2.60 2.39 -17.84
CA SER A 231 -2.57 3.84 -18.03
C SER A 231 -2.61 4.57 -16.68
N ASP A 232 -3.45 4.12 -15.76
CA ASP A 232 -3.53 4.67 -14.40
C ASP A 232 -2.25 4.40 -13.59
N LEU A 233 -1.67 3.21 -13.74
CA LEU A 233 -0.40 2.85 -13.11
C LEU A 233 0.75 3.74 -13.63
N ARG A 234 0.83 3.97 -14.96
CA ARG A 234 1.82 4.88 -15.57
C ARG A 234 1.69 6.29 -15.02
N TYR A 235 0.45 6.80 -14.99
CA TYR A 235 0.17 8.14 -14.48
C TYR A 235 0.55 8.28 -13.00
N ALA A 236 0.17 7.32 -12.17
CA ALA A 236 0.53 7.33 -10.74
C ALA A 236 2.05 7.24 -10.52
N ALA A 237 2.74 6.42 -11.31
CA ALA A 237 4.20 6.30 -11.22
C ALA A 237 4.92 7.60 -11.65
N ALA A 238 4.44 8.24 -12.70
CA ALA A 238 4.99 9.49 -13.18
C ALA A 238 4.77 10.64 -12.19
N LEU A 239 3.57 10.73 -11.61
CA LEU A 239 3.28 11.69 -10.51
C LEU A 239 4.20 11.50 -9.30
N ALA A 240 4.54 10.25 -8.97
CA ALA A 240 5.47 9.96 -7.88
C ALA A 240 6.92 10.30 -8.20
N LEU A 241 7.37 10.09 -9.44
CA LEU A 241 8.75 10.34 -9.88
C LEU A 241 9.07 11.84 -10.04
N THR A 242 8.09 12.63 -10.46
CA THR A 242 8.28 14.06 -10.77
C THR A 242 8.84 14.86 -9.58
N PRO A 243 8.26 14.84 -8.37
CA PRO A 243 8.81 15.57 -7.22
C PRO A 243 10.13 14.98 -6.72
N LEU A 244 10.39 13.71 -6.93
CA LEU A 244 11.61 13.02 -6.52
C LEU A 244 12.81 13.32 -7.43
N ARG A 245 12.56 13.86 -8.64
CA ARG A 245 13.59 14.17 -9.66
C ARG A 245 14.54 13.00 -9.92
N TRP A 246 13.97 11.80 -10.05
CA TRP A 246 14.71 10.56 -10.21
C TRP A 246 15.25 10.39 -11.62
N THR A 247 16.43 10.97 -11.90
CA THR A 247 17.02 11.06 -13.25
C THR A 247 17.33 9.70 -13.89
N ARG A 248 17.45 8.63 -13.12
CA ARG A 248 17.59 7.27 -13.62
C ARG A 248 16.40 6.85 -14.50
N ALA A 249 15.22 7.37 -14.25
CA ALA A 249 14.02 7.08 -15.02
C ALA A 249 13.95 7.83 -16.38
N ASN A 250 14.96 8.58 -16.80
CA ASN A 250 14.92 9.39 -18.02
C ASN A 250 14.46 8.59 -19.27
N ALA A 251 15.06 7.44 -19.52
CA ALA A 251 14.69 6.62 -20.68
C ALA A 251 13.22 6.12 -20.63
N LEU A 252 12.71 5.79 -19.43
CA LEU A 252 11.32 5.41 -19.23
C LEU A 252 10.39 6.61 -19.38
N ALA A 253 10.80 7.79 -18.90
CA ALA A 253 10.03 9.03 -19.06
C ALA A 253 9.85 9.39 -20.55
N ILE A 254 10.88 9.22 -21.37
CA ILE A 254 10.79 9.41 -22.84
C ILE A 254 9.79 8.42 -23.45
N ARG A 255 9.86 7.15 -23.10
CA ARG A 255 8.91 6.13 -23.57
C ARG A 255 7.49 6.43 -23.12
N HIS A 256 7.32 6.85 -21.86
CA HIS A 256 6.02 7.26 -21.31
C HIS A 256 5.45 8.46 -22.08
N TYR A 257 6.25 9.49 -22.31
CA TYR A 257 5.84 10.66 -23.10
C TYR A 257 5.31 10.27 -24.46
N TYR A 258 6.06 9.48 -25.24
CA TYR A 258 5.60 9.06 -26.57
C TYR A 258 4.32 8.21 -26.51
N ARG A 259 4.18 7.35 -25.52
CA ARG A 259 2.96 6.58 -25.33
C ARG A 259 1.77 7.51 -25.06
N VAL A 260 1.91 8.42 -24.11
CA VAL A 260 0.82 9.34 -23.75
C VAL A 260 0.53 10.32 -24.89
N GLN A 261 1.54 10.78 -25.64
CA GLN A 261 1.36 11.62 -26.82
C GLN A 261 0.50 10.89 -27.89
N THR A 262 0.78 9.62 -28.15
CA THR A 262 0.02 8.78 -29.07
C THR A 262 -1.43 8.61 -28.57
N ASP A 263 -1.60 8.28 -27.28
CA ASP A 263 -2.92 8.10 -26.66
C ASP A 263 -3.73 9.41 -26.69
N PHE A 264 -3.08 10.57 -26.47
CA PHE A 264 -3.70 11.89 -26.57
C PHE A 264 -4.13 12.25 -27.99
N GLN A 265 -3.29 11.97 -29.00
CA GLN A 265 -3.63 12.18 -30.42
C GLN A 265 -4.83 11.34 -30.87
N HIS A 266 -5.03 10.15 -30.27
CA HIS A 266 -6.17 9.27 -30.54
C HIS A 266 -7.37 9.51 -29.58
N ASN A 267 -7.35 10.57 -28.78
CA ASN A 267 -8.37 10.90 -27.77
C ASN A 267 -8.58 9.79 -26.70
N SER A 268 -7.58 8.96 -26.46
CA SER A 268 -7.60 7.92 -25.42
C SER A 268 -6.87 8.33 -24.13
N ALA A 269 -6.20 9.49 -24.14
CA ALA A 269 -5.66 10.14 -22.93
C ALA A 269 -6.17 11.58 -22.81
N THR A 270 -6.31 12.06 -21.57
CA THR A 270 -6.67 13.45 -21.29
C THR A 270 -5.47 14.40 -21.45
N LYS A 271 -5.76 15.70 -21.60
CA LYS A 271 -4.72 16.74 -21.63
C LYS A 271 -3.88 16.74 -20.35
N GLU A 272 -4.49 16.52 -19.19
CA GLU A 272 -3.78 16.45 -17.89
C GLU A 272 -2.70 15.37 -17.88
N ARG A 273 -3.00 14.19 -18.42
CA ARG A 273 -2.00 13.10 -18.53
C ARG A 273 -0.88 13.45 -19.49
N PHE A 274 -1.19 14.19 -20.56
CA PHE A 274 -0.15 14.65 -21.48
C PHE A 274 0.73 15.73 -20.84
N LEU A 275 0.16 16.69 -20.13
CA LEU A 275 0.89 17.70 -19.38
C LEU A 275 1.78 17.08 -18.29
N GLU A 276 1.27 16.05 -17.60
CA GLU A 276 2.05 15.30 -16.61
C GLU A 276 3.28 14.63 -17.25
N SER A 277 3.12 14.00 -18.42
CA SER A 277 4.26 13.36 -19.11
C SER A 277 5.34 14.36 -19.52
N ILE A 278 4.96 15.60 -19.87
CA ILE A 278 5.88 16.71 -20.14
C ILE A 278 6.58 17.14 -18.83
N ALA A 279 5.82 17.25 -17.74
CA ALA A 279 6.38 17.63 -16.44
C ALA A 279 7.39 16.59 -15.93
N LEU A 280 7.11 15.30 -16.11
CA LEU A 280 8.05 14.22 -15.79
C LEU A 280 9.35 14.38 -16.60
N LEU A 281 9.27 14.61 -17.92
CA LEU A 281 10.46 14.86 -18.75
C LEU A 281 11.28 16.05 -18.23
N GLY A 282 10.61 17.14 -17.84
CA GLY A 282 11.29 18.31 -17.26
C GLY A 282 11.98 18.01 -15.93
N ALA A 283 11.40 17.14 -15.10
CA ALA A 283 11.90 16.82 -13.77
C ALA A 283 13.08 15.83 -13.77
N VAL A 284 13.03 14.80 -14.65
CA VAL A 284 14.01 13.70 -14.66
C VAL A 284 14.87 13.65 -15.92
N GLY A 285 14.58 14.51 -16.91
CA GLY A 285 15.17 14.49 -18.24
C GLY A 285 16.64 14.94 -18.29
N ASN A 286 17.29 14.45 -19.31
CA ASN A 286 18.63 14.86 -19.76
C ASN A 286 18.56 15.43 -21.18
N SER A 287 19.71 15.51 -21.88
CA SER A 287 19.78 16.00 -23.26
C SER A 287 18.89 15.22 -24.24
N ASP A 288 18.68 13.92 -24.06
CA ASP A 288 17.79 13.14 -24.92
C ASP A 288 16.32 13.57 -24.75
N ALA A 289 15.89 13.79 -23.50
CA ALA A 289 14.56 14.34 -23.19
C ALA A 289 14.41 15.79 -23.72
N ALA A 290 15.46 16.59 -23.62
CA ALA A 290 15.47 17.94 -24.22
C ALA A 290 15.22 17.89 -25.73
N LEU A 291 15.90 16.99 -26.46
CA LEU A 291 15.70 16.82 -27.90
C LEU A 291 14.25 16.48 -28.26
N VAL A 292 13.60 15.60 -27.50
CA VAL A 292 12.19 15.27 -27.68
C VAL A 292 11.29 16.49 -27.56
N LEU A 293 11.49 17.29 -26.51
CA LEU A 293 10.71 18.51 -26.27
C LEU A 293 11.06 19.65 -27.27
N ILE A 294 12.32 19.76 -27.70
CA ILE A 294 12.76 20.69 -28.74
C ILE A 294 12.05 20.41 -30.05
N LEU A 295 11.96 19.15 -30.47
CA LEU A 295 11.24 18.75 -31.68
C LEU A 295 9.76 19.09 -31.57
N GLN A 296 9.14 18.80 -30.44
CA GLN A 296 7.74 19.12 -30.21
C GLN A 296 7.47 20.64 -30.22
N LEU A 297 8.32 21.42 -29.56
CA LEU A 297 8.22 22.87 -29.57
C LEU A 297 8.41 23.46 -30.99
N GLY A 298 9.34 22.87 -31.75
CA GLY A 298 9.56 23.26 -33.14
C GLY A 298 8.34 23.06 -34.04
N LEU A 299 7.63 21.93 -33.85
CA LEU A 299 6.36 21.66 -34.56
C LEU A 299 5.27 22.66 -34.16
N ILE A 300 5.16 22.98 -32.87
CA ILE A 300 4.20 23.97 -32.38
C ILE A 300 4.54 25.36 -32.95
N ASN A 301 5.80 25.81 -32.87
CA ASN A 301 6.26 27.08 -33.39
C ASN A 301 5.95 27.23 -34.90
N ALA A 302 6.27 26.22 -35.69
CA ALA A 302 6.00 26.22 -37.15
C ALA A 302 4.50 26.28 -37.48
N ARG A 303 3.65 25.62 -36.66
CA ARG A 303 2.20 25.70 -36.81
C ARG A 303 1.67 27.05 -36.42
N THR A 304 2.12 27.61 -35.29
CA THR A 304 1.75 28.93 -34.79
C THR A 304 2.12 30.03 -35.80
N GLU A 305 3.30 29.96 -36.38
CA GLU A 305 3.73 30.94 -37.42
C GLU A 305 2.82 30.90 -38.66
N ARG A 306 2.43 29.69 -39.08
CA ARG A 306 1.64 29.50 -40.30
C ARG A 306 0.13 29.77 -40.11
N THR A 307 -0.45 29.36 -38.98
CA THR A 307 -1.91 29.35 -38.76
C THR A 307 -2.38 30.14 -37.56
N GLY A 308 -1.48 30.54 -36.67
CA GLY A 308 -1.81 31.13 -35.35
C GLY A 308 -2.36 30.11 -34.34
N GLU A 309 -2.42 28.82 -34.69
CA GLU A 309 -3.03 27.81 -33.84
C GLU A 309 -1.98 27.10 -32.97
N TYR A 310 -2.23 27.04 -31.66
CA TYR A 310 -1.46 26.29 -30.67
C TYR A 310 -2.30 26.01 -29.43
N ASP A 311 -1.86 25.09 -28.57
CA ASP A 311 -2.43 24.89 -27.24
C ASP A 311 -1.55 25.64 -26.22
N PRO A 312 -2.11 26.67 -25.50
CA PRO A 312 -1.32 27.49 -24.59
C PRO A 312 -0.71 26.71 -23.41
N GLU A 313 -1.45 25.76 -22.86
CA GLU A 313 -1.03 24.98 -21.68
C GLU A 313 0.10 24.01 -22.05
N ILE A 314 -0.04 23.30 -23.18
CA ILE A 314 0.98 22.38 -23.69
C ILE A 314 2.26 23.16 -24.06
N THR A 315 2.12 24.30 -24.74
CA THR A 315 3.26 25.13 -25.12
C THR A 315 4.01 25.63 -23.89
N LEU A 316 3.28 26.15 -22.89
CA LEU A 316 3.87 26.63 -21.64
C LEU A 316 4.58 25.49 -20.89
N ALA A 317 3.96 24.32 -20.78
CA ALA A 317 4.55 23.16 -20.10
C ALA A 317 5.86 22.71 -20.78
N ILE A 318 5.91 22.68 -22.11
CA ILE A 318 7.14 22.32 -22.85
C ILE A 318 8.24 23.36 -22.61
N VAL A 319 7.93 24.64 -22.67
CA VAL A 319 8.90 25.72 -22.43
C VAL A 319 9.46 25.62 -21.00
N GLN A 320 8.61 25.42 -20.01
CA GLN A 320 9.03 25.25 -18.62
C GLN A 320 9.89 24.00 -18.43
N ALA A 321 9.50 22.86 -19.03
CA ALA A 321 10.27 21.62 -18.96
C ALA A 321 11.67 21.76 -19.58
N LEU A 322 11.79 22.44 -20.72
CA LEU A 322 13.09 22.75 -21.34
C LEU A 322 13.96 23.62 -20.44
N GLY A 323 13.37 24.60 -19.76
CA GLY A 323 14.06 25.42 -18.77
C GLY A 323 14.53 24.63 -17.54
N LEU A 324 13.76 23.61 -17.09
CA LEU A 324 14.14 22.73 -16.00
C LEU A 324 15.30 21.79 -16.38
N ILE A 325 15.29 21.25 -17.59
CA ILE A 325 16.39 20.41 -18.12
C ILE A 325 17.64 21.27 -18.32
N GLY A 326 17.49 22.50 -18.84
CA GLY A 326 18.57 23.45 -18.99
C GLY A 326 19.59 23.11 -20.08
N ASP A 327 19.19 22.33 -21.09
CA ASP A 327 20.08 21.98 -22.20
C ASP A 327 20.17 23.13 -23.23
N LYS A 328 21.41 23.55 -23.58
CA LYS A 328 21.65 24.63 -24.52
C LYS A 328 21.08 24.41 -25.93
N ALA A 329 20.84 23.15 -26.32
CA ALA A 329 20.23 22.84 -27.62
C ALA A 329 18.82 23.43 -27.76
N ALA A 330 18.14 23.74 -26.63
CA ALA A 330 16.81 24.36 -26.64
C ALA A 330 16.81 25.83 -27.01
N PHE A 331 17.99 26.52 -27.01
CA PHE A 331 18.12 27.97 -27.19
C PHE A 331 17.36 28.49 -28.40
N ASN A 332 17.59 27.92 -29.59
CA ASN A 332 16.99 28.40 -30.82
C ASN A 332 15.44 28.31 -30.80
N GLN A 333 14.87 27.22 -30.27
CA GLN A 333 13.43 27.07 -30.22
C GLN A 333 12.79 27.98 -29.15
N LEU A 334 13.46 28.19 -28.03
CA LEU A 334 13.01 29.13 -27.00
C LEU A 334 13.10 30.59 -27.49
N LEU A 335 14.16 30.94 -28.19
CA LEU A 335 14.29 32.26 -28.80
C LEU A 335 13.21 32.50 -29.85
N TYR A 336 12.84 31.44 -30.58
CA TYR A 336 11.78 31.54 -31.58
C TYR A 336 10.41 31.81 -30.95
N VAL A 337 10.10 31.21 -29.77
CA VAL A 337 8.91 31.54 -28.98
C VAL A 337 8.84 33.05 -28.65
N ILE A 338 9.95 33.68 -28.31
CA ILE A 338 9.99 35.12 -27.95
C ILE A 338 9.64 36.00 -29.16
N ASN A 339 9.95 35.55 -30.38
CA ASN A 339 9.74 36.29 -31.62
C ASN A 339 8.38 36.02 -32.28
N LEU A 340 7.63 35.03 -31.82
CA LEU A 340 6.28 34.74 -32.30
C LEU A 340 5.21 35.46 -31.44
N SER A 341 3.96 35.50 -31.96
CA SER A 341 2.85 36.16 -31.29
C SER A 341 2.21 35.29 -30.19
N TYR A 342 3.02 34.77 -29.26
CA TYR A 342 2.54 34.10 -28.08
C TYR A 342 2.12 35.10 -26.98
N PRO A 343 1.24 34.67 -26.04
CA PRO A 343 0.91 35.46 -24.86
C PRO A 343 2.12 35.73 -23.97
N GLU A 344 2.05 36.87 -23.23
CA GLU A 344 3.15 37.35 -22.43
C GLU A 344 3.68 36.35 -21.40
N ASN A 345 2.80 35.52 -20.80
CA ASN A 345 3.19 34.46 -19.85
C ASN A 345 4.06 33.36 -20.50
N ILE A 346 3.83 33.01 -21.77
CA ILE A 346 4.64 32.02 -22.51
C ILE A 346 5.97 32.64 -22.90
N ILE A 347 5.98 33.90 -23.36
CA ILE A 347 7.20 34.67 -23.69
C ILE A 347 8.06 34.82 -22.44
N ALA A 348 7.46 35.19 -21.31
CA ALA A 348 8.18 35.31 -20.04
C ALA A 348 8.82 34.00 -19.60
N ALA A 349 8.06 32.89 -19.69
CA ALA A 349 8.60 31.58 -19.40
C ALA A 349 9.74 31.16 -20.33
N ALA A 350 9.69 31.53 -21.63
CA ALA A 350 10.77 31.26 -22.58
C ALA A 350 12.05 32.05 -22.25
N LYS A 351 11.93 33.31 -21.83
CA LYS A 351 13.06 34.12 -21.36
C LYS A 351 13.70 33.49 -20.12
N GLU A 352 12.88 33.13 -19.13
CA GLU A 352 13.35 32.44 -17.91
C GLU A 352 14.01 31.11 -18.23
N ALA A 353 13.46 30.33 -19.18
CA ALA A 353 14.05 29.07 -19.62
C ALA A 353 15.43 29.28 -20.27
N ILE A 354 15.60 30.33 -21.10
CA ILE A 354 16.88 30.68 -21.71
C ILE A 354 17.92 31.01 -20.64
N ASP A 355 17.55 31.76 -19.61
CA ASP A 355 18.46 32.14 -18.52
C ASP A 355 18.96 30.93 -17.72
N ARG A 356 18.23 29.83 -17.74
CA ARG A 356 18.59 28.56 -17.07
C ARG A 356 19.45 27.63 -17.92
N LEU A 357 19.67 27.90 -19.19
CA LEU A 357 20.46 27.05 -20.07
C LEU A 357 21.92 26.99 -19.62
N ARG A 358 22.48 25.77 -19.63
CA ARG A 358 23.88 25.52 -19.27
C ARG A 358 24.75 25.55 -20.55
N TRP A 359 25.63 26.53 -20.64
CA TRP A 359 26.51 26.75 -21.78
C TRP A 359 27.83 25.97 -21.68
#